data_10b19c41172769eb50ad713643c4b0f5
#
_entry.id   10b19c41172769eb50ad713643c4b0f5
#
_cell.length_a   1.000
_cell.length_b   1.000
_cell.length_c   1.000
_cell.angle_alpha   90.00
_cell.angle_beta   90.00
_cell.angle_gamma   90.00
#
_symmetry.space_group_name_H-M   'P 1'
#
loop_
_entity.id
_entity.type
_entity.pdbx_description
1 polymer ?
#
loop_
_entity_poly.entity_id
_entity_poly.type
_entity_poly.pdbx_seq_one_letter_code
_entity_poly.pdbx_strand_id
1 'polypeptide(L)'
;MGNIQKEVQAKLAKGLLDLIVLQFLNTQPMHGYQIITKIRKSFGVYFGPSTIYPLLASLEKKGYVNSEWNMATERPRKIYKLTTEGQTMLNFTESSLNLLCQKIGTNVAPQMNVEAGSMQHFQKKARFMPTLAK
;
A
#
# COMPACT_ATOMS: atom_id res chain seq x y z
N MET A 1 -17.74 -20.59 -4.16
CA MET A 1 -17.29 -20.02 -2.92
C MET A 1 -16.04 -19.20 -3.08
N GLY A 2 -14.98 -19.81 -3.61
CA GLY A 2 -13.73 -19.09 -3.80
C GLY A 2 -13.88 -17.83 -4.64
N ASN A 3 -14.78 -17.88 -5.62
CA ASN A 3 -14.97 -16.73 -6.51
C ASN A 3 -15.53 -15.52 -5.79
N ILE A 4 -16.50 -15.76 -4.91
CA ILE A 4 -17.12 -14.65 -4.17
C ILE A 4 -16.11 -14.01 -3.23
N GLN A 5 -15.33 -14.83 -2.55
CA GLN A 5 -14.31 -14.33 -1.65
C GLN A 5 -13.28 -13.50 -2.39
N LYS A 6 -12.86 -13.98 -3.55
CA LYS A 6 -11.88 -13.24 -4.35
C LYS A 6 -12.45 -11.94 -4.87
N GLU A 7 -13.73 -11.94 -5.22
CA GLU A 7 -14.37 -10.73 -5.70
C GLU A 7 -14.39 -9.66 -4.61
N VAL A 8 -14.73 -10.06 -3.39
CA VAL A 8 -14.76 -9.11 -2.28
C VAL A 8 -13.36 -8.58 -2.00
N GLN A 9 -12.38 -9.47 -1.98
CA GLN A 9 -10.99 -9.06 -1.75
C GLN A 9 -10.52 -8.10 -2.82
N ALA A 10 -10.85 -8.38 -4.07
CA ALA A 10 -10.43 -7.51 -5.17
C ALA A 10 -11.07 -6.14 -5.06
N LYS A 11 -12.34 -6.11 -4.69
CA LYS A 11 -13.05 -4.84 -4.54
C LYS A 11 -12.45 -3.99 -3.44
N LEU A 12 -12.17 -4.60 -2.30
CA LEU A 12 -11.58 -3.87 -1.20
C LEU A 12 -10.16 -3.41 -1.52
N ALA A 13 -9.37 -4.31 -2.13
CA ALA A 13 -8.01 -3.97 -2.49
C ALA A 13 -7.98 -2.83 -3.50
N LYS A 14 -8.92 -2.83 -4.46
CA LYS A 14 -8.96 -1.77 -5.45
C LYS A 14 -9.25 -0.43 -4.81
N GLY A 15 -10.13 -0.41 -3.83
CA GLY A 15 -10.44 0.83 -3.11
C GLY A 15 -9.29 1.33 -2.27
N LEU A 16 -8.37 0.45 -1.91
CA LEU A 16 -7.22 0.81 -1.08
C LEU A 16 -5.92 0.79 -1.86
N LEU A 17 -6.00 0.80 -3.19
CA LEU A 17 -4.82 0.62 -4.01
C LEU A 17 -3.78 1.71 -3.81
N ASP A 18 -4.22 2.96 -3.67
CA ASP A 18 -3.30 4.06 -3.39
C ASP A 18 -2.51 3.78 -2.12
N LEU A 19 -3.21 3.39 -1.07
CA LEU A 19 -2.59 3.09 0.21
C LEU A 19 -1.58 1.95 0.07
N ILE A 20 -1.97 0.91 -0.62
CA ILE A 20 -1.11 -0.27 -0.79
C ILE A 20 0.17 0.11 -1.52
N VAL A 21 0.06 0.88 -2.60
CA VAL A 21 1.22 1.29 -3.37
C VAL A 21 2.13 2.20 -2.54
N LEU A 22 1.55 3.16 -1.83
CA LEU A 22 2.37 4.03 -1.00
C LEU A 22 3.09 3.25 0.10
N GLN A 23 2.42 2.25 0.69
CA GLN A 23 3.07 1.43 1.72
C GLN A 23 4.23 0.65 1.14
N PHE A 24 4.06 0.09 -0.05
CA PHE A 24 5.15 -0.63 -0.69
C PHE A 24 6.33 0.29 -0.93
N LEU A 25 6.08 1.48 -1.46
CA LEU A 25 7.15 2.43 -1.77
C LEU A 25 7.78 3.00 -0.50
N ASN A 26 7.08 2.94 0.62
CA ASN A 26 7.65 3.34 1.88
C ASN A 26 8.75 2.39 2.35
N THR A 27 8.73 1.15 1.89
CA THR A 27 9.77 0.20 2.26
C THR A 27 10.98 0.31 1.36
N GLN A 28 10.79 0.53 0.07
CA GLN A 28 11.88 0.70 -0.86
C GLN A 28 11.36 1.16 -2.21
N PRO A 29 12.20 1.80 -3.01
CA PRO A 29 11.81 2.16 -4.38
C PRO A 29 11.53 0.92 -5.21
N MET A 30 10.60 1.04 -6.15
CA MET A 30 10.22 -0.08 -7.01
C MET A 30 9.83 0.42 -8.38
N HIS A 31 10.01 -0.44 -9.38
CA HIS A 31 9.42 -0.17 -10.68
C HIS A 31 8.01 -0.78 -10.73
N GLY A 32 7.24 -0.37 -11.73
CA GLY A 32 5.83 -0.74 -11.78
C GLY A 32 5.55 -2.23 -11.78
N TYR A 33 6.38 -2.98 -12.50
CA TYR A 33 6.18 -4.42 -12.56
C TYR A 33 6.39 -5.10 -11.21
N GLN A 34 7.34 -4.60 -10.44
CA GLN A 34 7.55 -5.13 -9.08
C GLN A 34 6.32 -4.87 -8.21
N ILE A 35 5.71 -3.71 -8.36
CA ILE A 35 4.51 -3.38 -7.61
C ILE A 35 3.38 -4.34 -7.99
N ILE A 36 3.18 -4.56 -9.29
CA ILE A 36 2.15 -5.48 -9.77
C ILE A 36 2.35 -6.87 -9.19
N THR A 37 3.58 -7.36 -9.24
CA THR A 37 3.90 -8.69 -8.75
C THR A 37 3.70 -8.79 -7.24
N LYS A 38 4.11 -7.75 -6.52
CA LYS A 38 4.01 -7.77 -5.07
C LYS A 38 2.56 -7.75 -4.61
N ILE A 39 1.72 -7.00 -5.29
CA ILE A 39 0.30 -6.97 -4.98
C ILE A 39 -0.30 -8.36 -5.17
N ARG A 40 0.01 -8.99 -6.31
CA ARG A 40 -0.51 -10.32 -6.58
C ARG A 40 -0.08 -11.33 -5.51
N LYS A 41 1.19 -11.28 -5.14
CA LYS A 41 1.71 -12.21 -4.14
C LYS A 41 1.15 -11.95 -2.75
N SER A 42 1.00 -10.67 -2.39
CA SER A 42 0.58 -10.32 -1.04
C SER A 42 -0.92 -10.45 -0.84
N PHE A 43 -1.71 -10.15 -1.86
CA PHE A 43 -3.16 -10.08 -1.69
C PHE A 43 -3.92 -11.07 -2.56
N GLY A 44 -3.21 -11.78 -3.43
CA GLY A 44 -3.87 -12.76 -4.30
C GLY A 44 -4.75 -12.13 -5.37
N VAL A 45 -4.54 -10.85 -5.67
CA VAL A 45 -5.34 -10.13 -6.64
C VAL A 45 -4.42 -9.55 -7.71
N TYR A 46 -4.81 -9.69 -8.95
CA TYR A 46 -4.03 -9.16 -10.05
C TYR A 46 -4.58 -7.81 -10.53
N PHE A 47 -3.76 -6.78 -10.45
CA PHE A 47 -4.02 -5.50 -11.08
C PHE A 47 -2.90 -5.29 -12.10
N GLY A 48 -3.27 -5.18 -13.35
CA GLY A 48 -2.30 -5.13 -14.43
C GLY A 48 -1.78 -3.73 -14.72
N PRO A 49 -0.96 -3.63 -15.77
CA PRO A 49 -0.38 -2.34 -16.14
C PRO A 49 -1.40 -1.26 -16.43
N SER A 50 -2.55 -1.63 -16.99
CA SER A 50 -3.57 -0.63 -17.31
C SER A 50 -4.19 0.01 -16.08
N THR A 51 -4.01 -0.60 -14.91
CA THR A 51 -4.48 -0.05 -13.64
C THR A 51 -3.34 0.62 -12.89
N ILE A 52 -2.20 -0.05 -12.81
CA ILE A 52 -1.11 0.39 -11.94
C ILE A 52 -0.37 1.61 -12.51
N TYR A 53 -0.07 1.61 -13.82
CA TYR A 53 0.69 2.74 -14.35
C TYR A 53 -0.08 4.06 -14.33
N PRO A 54 -1.38 4.10 -14.66
CA PRO A 54 -2.12 5.35 -14.47
C PRO A 54 -2.18 5.78 -13.02
N LEU A 55 -2.26 4.84 -12.09
CA LEU A 55 -2.24 5.18 -10.68
C LEU A 55 -0.92 5.83 -10.28
N LEU A 56 0.19 5.23 -10.71
CA LEU A 56 1.51 5.78 -10.42
C LEU A 56 1.66 7.17 -11.04
N ALA A 57 1.17 7.35 -12.25
CA ALA A 57 1.22 8.66 -12.91
C ALA A 57 0.43 9.69 -12.10
N SER A 58 -0.72 9.31 -11.59
CA SER A 58 -1.54 10.19 -10.77
C SER A 58 -0.84 10.56 -9.47
N LEU A 59 -0.24 9.57 -8.81
CA LEU A 59 0.48 9.83 -7.57
C LEU A 59 1.69 10.73 -7.80
N GLU A 60 2.34 10.55 -8.93
CA GLU A 60 3.48 11.40 -9.27
C GLU A 60 3.03 12.82 -9.55
N LYS A 61 1.93 12.98 -10.27
CA LYS A 61 1.39 14.30 -10.57
C LYS A 61 1.01 15.04 -9.30
N LYS A 62 0.52 14.32 -8.30
CA LYS A 62 0.15 14.92 -7.02
C LYS A 62 1.35 15.17 -6.11
N GLY A 63 2.52 14.71 -6.52
CA GLY A 63 3.73 14.94 -5.74
C GLY A 63 3.98 13.92 -4.65
N TYR A 64 3.24 12.82 -4.62
CA TYR A 64 3.41 11.81 -3.59
C TYR A 64 4.49 10.81 -3.92
N VAL A 65 4.83 10.66 -5.19
CA VAL A 65 5.95 9.82 -5.61
C VAL A 65 6.76 10.57 -6.66
N ASN A 66 8.05 10.22 -6.74
CA ASN A 66 8.94 10.65 -7.79
C ASN A 66 9.35 9.45 -8.60
N SER A 67 9.79 9.68 -9.82
CA SER A 67 10.29 8.59 -10.63
C SER A 67 11.54 9.02 -11.34
N GLU A 68 12.40 8.06 -11.64
CA GLU A 68 13.56 8.31 -12.46
C GLU A 68 13.89 7.03 -13.21
N TRP A 69 14.52 7.21 -14.36
CA TRP A 69 14.88 6.09 -15.21
C TRP A 69 16.15 5.44 -14.70
N ASN A 70 16.10 4.12 -14.58
CA ASN A 70 17.28 3.34 -14.29
C ASN A 70 17.80 2.81 -15.61
N MET A 71 18.89 3.40 -16.09
CA MET A 71 19.46 3.06 -17.37
C MET A 71 20.57 2.03 -17.28
N ALA A 72 20.82 1.51 -16.09
CA ALA A 72 21.92 0.60 -15.86
C ALA A 72 21.69 -0.79 -16.42
N THR A 73 20.47 -1.13 -16.76
CA THR A 73 20.15 -2.44 -17.30
C THR A 73 19.90 -2.34 -18.79
N GLU A 74 19.91 -3.49 -19.46
CA GLU A 74 19.61 -3.55 -20.89
C GLU A 74 18.30 -2.92 -21.22
N ARG A 75 17.34 -3.07 -20.31
CA ARG A 75 16.00 -2.57 -20.51
C ARG A 75 15.75 -1.47 -19.48
N PRO A 76 15.78 -0.21 -19.89
CA PRO A 76 15.56 0.89 -18.94
C PRO A 76 14.22 0.74 -18.24
N ARG A 77 14.22 1.03 -16.95
CA ARG A 77 13.00 0.94 -16.13
C ARG A 77 12.83 2.19 -15.31
N LYS A 78 11.59 2.57 -15.13
CA LYS A 78 11.26 3.72 -14.32
C LYS A 78 11.07 3.27 -12.88
N ILE A 79 11.85 3.84 -11.99
CA ILE A 79 11.83 3.49 -10.57
C ILE A 79 11.07 4.57 -9.82
N TYR A 80 10.11 4.17 -9.02
CA TYR A 80 9.26 5.10 -8.25
C TYR A 80 9.70 5.13 -6.81
N LYS A 81 9.66 6.32 -6.22
CA LYS A 81 10.09 6.57 -4.85
C LYS A 81 9.06 7.40 -4.12
N LEU A 82 8.86 7.10 -2.85
CA LEU A 82 7.98 7.90 -2.02
C LEU A 82 8.64 9.23 -1.69
N THR A 83 7.87 10.32 -1.79
CA THR A 83 8.36 11.64 -1.40
C THR A 83 7.97 11.91 0.04
N THR A 84 8.46 13.05 0.58
CA THR A 84 8.05 13.49 1.91
C THR A 84 6.55 13.72 1.95
N GLU A 85 6.01 14.33 0.90
CA GLU A 85 4.57 14.53 0.79
C GLU A 85 3.83 13.21 0.72
N GLY A 86 4.43 12.23 0.03
CA GLY A 86 3.86 10.90 -0.03
C GLY A 86 3.81 10.23 1.33
N GLN A 87 4.86 10.43 2.13
CA GLN A 87 4.88 9.89 3.49
C GLN A 87 3.75 10.49 4.32
N THR A 88 3.55 11.80 4.19
CA THR A 88 2.47 12.46 4.91
C THR A 88 1.12 11.93 4.46
N MET A 89 0.95 11.75 3.15
CA MET A 89 -0.30 11.21 2.61
C MET A 89 -0.52 9.78 3.09
N LEU A 90 0.54 8.99 3.14
CA LEU A 90 0.44 7.62 3.63
C LEU A 90 -0.04 7.60 5.08
N ASN A 91 0.58 8.41 5.92
CA ASN A 91 0.20 8.48 7.34
C ASN A 91 -1.26 8.90 7.49
N PHE A 92 -1.66 9.89 6.73
CA PHE A 92 -3.04 10.39 6.78
C PHE A 92 -4.02 9.32 6.32
N THR A 93 -3.68 8.60 5.27
CA THR A 93 -4.55 7.56 4.74
C THR A 93 -4.70 6.40 5.71
N GLU A 94 -3.60 6.01 6.36
CA GLU A 94 -3.65 4.94 7.36
C GLU A 94 -4.56 5.33 8.52
N SER A 95 -4.42 6.57 8.99
CA SER A 95 -5.28 7.04 10.06
C SER A 95 -6.74 7.08 9.66
N SER A 96 -6.99 7.52 8.42
CA SER A 96 -8.35 7.58 7.90
C SER A 96 -8.97 6.19 7.78
N LEU A 97 -8.16 5.21 7.37
CA LEU A 97 -8.65 3.84 7.28
C LEU A 97 -9.05 3.31 8.65
N ASN A 98 -8.21 3.55 9.66
CA ASN A 98 -8.54 3.14 11.02
C ASN A 98 -9.86 3.75 11.48
N LEU A 99 -10.02 5.05 11.23
CA LEU A 99 -11.22 5.74 11.63
C LEU A 99 -12.45 5.18 10.92
N LEU A 100 -12.30 4.92 9.64
CA LEU A 100 -13.39 4.38 8.84
C LEU A 100 -13.80 3.00 9.36
N CYS A 101 -12.84 2.16 9.69
CA CYS A 101 -13.12 0.85 10.24
C CYS A 101 -13.86 0.95 11.56
N GLN A 102 -13.47 1.90 12.40
CA GLN A 102 -14.17 2.11 13.68
C GLN A 102 -15.62 2.54 13.44
N LYS A 103 -15.83 3.42 12.48
CA LYS A 103 -17.17 3.92 12.20
C LYS A 103 -18.07 2.84 11.61
N ILE A 104 -17.50 1.96 10.81
CA ILE A 104 -18.26 0.84 10.25
C ILE A 104 -18.56 -0.20 11.33
N GLY A 105 -17.76 -0.22 12.40
CA GLY A 105 -17.97 -1.17 13.47
C GLY A 105 -17.34 -2.52 13.23
N THR A 106 -16.26 -2.56 12.45
CA THR A 106 -15.58 -3.83 12.20
C THR A 106 -14.67 -4.18 13.36
N ASN A 107 -14.36 -5.46 13.49
CA ASN A 107 -13.45 -5.94 14.51
C ASN A 107 -12.08 -6.29 13.94
N VAL A 108 -11.77 -5.74 12.80
CA VAL A 108 -10.53 -6.08 12.13
C VAL A 108 -9.31 -5.78 13.00
N ALA A 109 -9.27 -4.56 13.59
CA ALA A 109 -8.13 -4.16 14.40
C ALA A 109 -7.97 -5.01 15.66
N PRO A 110 -9.04 -5.27 16.42
CA PRO A 110 -8.92 -6.14 17.59
C PRO A 110 -8.46 -7.54 17.24
N GLN A 111 -8.91 -8.06 16.12
CA GLN A 111 -8.49 -9.39 15.70
C GLN A 111 -7.01 -9.44 15.39
N MET A 112 -6.50 -8.38 14.80
CA MET A 112 -5.07 -8.30 14.52
C MET A 112 -4.26 -8.30 15.82
N ASN A 113 -4.79 -7.69 16.85
CA ASN A 113 -4.12 -7.64 18.13
C ASN A 113 -3.98 -9.02 18.76
N VAL A 114 -4.90 -9.89 18.48
CA VAL A 114 -4.86 -11.24 19.01
C VAL A 114 -3.68 -12.02 18.47
N GLU A 115 -3.24 -11.68 17.27
CA GLU A 115 -2.10 -12.31 16.66
C GLU A 115 -0.83 -11.72 17.24
N ALA A 116 -0.53 -12.11 18.46
CA ALA A 116 0.52 -11.48 19.22
C ALA A 116 1.86 -11.39 18.50
N GLY A 117 2.26 -12.46 17.85
CA GLY A 117 3.53 -12.47 17.16
C GLY A 117 3.58 -11.47 16.04
N SER A 118 2.58 -11.50 15.19
CA SER A 118 2.48 -10.55 14.10
C SER A 118 2.36 -9.15 14.61
N MET A 119 1.63 -9.00 15.67
CA MET A 119 1.36 -7.71 16.24
C MET A 119 2.62 -7.04 16.76
N GLN A 120 3.48 -7.81 17.41
CA GLN A 120 4.72 -7.27 17.92
C GLN A 120 5.58 -6.73 16.80
N HIS A 121 5.67 -7.48 15.73
CA HIS A 121 6.45 -7.04 14.58
C HIS A 121 5.87 -5.76 14.02
N PHE A 122 4.57 -5.70 13.91
CA PHE A 122 3.87 -4.57 13.36
C PHE A 122 4.04 -3.34 14.22
N GLN A 123 3.95 -3.48 15.51
CA GLN A 123 4.07 -2.35 16.43
C GLN A 123 5.44 -1.72 16.39
N LYS A 124 6.47 -2.50 16.17
CA LYS A 124 7.80 -1.94 16.07
C LYS A 124 7.91 -0.95 14.95
N LYS A 125 7.18 -1.19 13.87
CA LYS A 125 7.20 -0.26 12.76
C LYS A 125 6.36 0.97 13.05
N ALA A 126 5.27 0.72 13.71
CA ALA A 126 4.32 1.79 13.89
C ALA A 126 4.74 2.79 14.93
N ARG A 127 5.59 2.47 15.69
CA ARG A 127 5.85 3.33 16.72
C ARG A 127 6.43 4.39 16.48
N PHE A 128 6.10 4.04 15.71
CA PHE A 128 5.97 4.85 15.56
C PHE A 128 4.86 5.25 15.60
N MET A 129 4.21 4.97 15.69
CA MET A 129 3.08 5.29 15.96
C MET A 129 2.68 5.66 16.82
N PRO A 130 3.27 5.87 16.79
CA PRO A 130 2.78 6.07 17.63
C PRO A 130 2.18 6.56 17.88
N THR A 131 2.31 6.69 17.43
CA THR A 131 1.66 6.86 17.88
C THR A 131 0.94 7.01 18.14
N LEU A 132 0.86 6.99 17.67
CA LEU A 132 0.20 6.88 18.18
C LEU A 132 0.03 7.05 18.87
N ALA A 133 0.15 7.18 18.61
CA ALA A 133 0.01 7.11 19.39
C ALA A 133 0.02 7.32 19.90
N LYS A 134 0.16 7.45 19.80
CA LYS A 134 0.26 7.43 20.38
C LYS A 134 0.07 7.67 20.78
#